data_339f98822171b2181cef47cf7fa17021
#
_entry.id   339f98822171b2181cef47cf7fa17021
#
_cell.length_a   1.000
_cell.length_b   1.000
_cell.length_c   1.000
_cell.angle_alpha   90.00
_cell.angle_beta   90.00
_cell.angle_gamma   90.00
#
_symmetry.space_group_name_H-M   'P 1'
#
loop_
_entity.id
_entity.type
_entity.pdbx_description
1 polymer ?
#
loop_
_entity_poly.entity_id
_entity_poly.type
_entity_poly.pdbx_seq_one_letter_code
_entity_poly.pdbx_strand_id
1 'polypeptide(L)'
;MAQAIFKSWFVDFEPFGGEQPIDWRAITLGELCDTVTKGTTPTTLKRQFVSQGINFVKVENILDDHTLDFSKLTYIDDETNILLSRSVIQENDIIFTIAGTLGRFAFVEANLLPANTNQAVAIIRADPSKINPVVLYSFFIGGIHSEFYAKNVQQAVQANLSLTTIKAIPVLLPPEETFAEYSALINPLFKQIFQNYAENRRITALRDALLPRLMSGELPVTNLSSKFTIFS
;
A
#
# COMPACT_ATOMS: atom_id res chain seq x y z
N MET A 1 13.49 -5.94 7.02
CA MET A 1 13.15 -6.47 8.37
C MET A 1 11.76 -7.09 8.40
N ALA A 2 10.68 -6.38 8.12
CA ALA A 2 9.30 -6.94 8.12
C ALA A 2 9.14 -8.19 7.23
N GLN A 3 9.67 -8.16 6.00
CA GLN A 3 9.66 -9.32 5.10
C GLN A 3 10.43 -10.53 5.67
N ALA A 4 11.55 -10.30 6.35
CA ALA A 4 12.32 -11.37 6.97
C ALA A 4 11.57 -12.02 8.14
N ILE A 5 10.87 -11.21 8.96
CA ILE A 5 10.01 -11.73 10.03
C ILE A 5 8.86 -12.55 9.45
N PHE A 6 8.18 -12.04 8.41
CA PHE A 6 7.14 -12.81 7.74
C PHE A 6 7.67 -14.16 7.23
N LYS A 7 8.83 -14.12 6.54
CA LYS A 7 9.44 -15.35 6.01
C LYS A 7 9.78 -16.34 7.12
N SER A 8 10.41 -15.89 8.19
CA SER A 8 10.75 -16.74 9.36
C SER A 8 9.50 -17.40 9.96
N TRP A 9 8.39 -16.66 10.08
CA TRP A 9 7.17 -17.14 10.74
C TRP A 9 6.26 -17.99 9.85
N PHE A 10 6.04 -17.58 8.59
CA PHE A 10 5.01 -18.13 7.71
C PHE A 10 5.53 -18.93 6.51
N VAL A 11 6.84 -18.95 6.30
CA VAL A 11 7.49 -19.71 5.22
C VAL A 11 8.45 -20.73 5.78
N ASP A 12 9.39 -20.29 6.63
CA ASP A 12 10.42 -21.16 7.20
C ASP A 12 9.97 -21.79 8.53
N PHE A 13 8.91 -21.27 9.17
CA PHE A 13 8.35 -21.73 10.45
C PHE A 13 9.39 -21.85 11.57
N GLU A 14 10.44 -21.01 11.54
CA GLU A 14 11.56 -21.08 12.49
C GLU A 14 11.14 -21.05 13.97
N PRO A 15 10.18 -20.19 14.42
CA PRO A 15 9.71 -20.19 15.80
C PRO A 15 8.98 -21.49 16.20
N PHE A 16 8.61 -22.31 15.22
CA PHE A 16 7.78 -23.52 15.39
C PHE A 16 8.54 -24.80 15.04
N GLY A 17 9.88 -24.76 15.02
CA GLY A 17 10.73 -25.92 14.76
C GLY A 17 10.95 -26.24 13.29
N GLY A 18 10.64 -25.29 12.37
CA GLY A 18 10.90 -25.44 10.93
C GLY A 18 9.80 -26.17 10.15
N GLU A 19 8.68 -26.48 10.80
CA GLU A 19 7.52 -27.14 10.17
C GLU A 19 6.23 -26.37 10.46
N GLN A 20 5.32 -26.36 9.48
CA GLN A 20 4.01 -25.71 9.65
C GLN A 20 3.22 -26.43 10.76
N PRO A 21 2.80 -25.70 11.84
CA PRO A 21 1.97 -26.29 12.88
C PRO A 21 0.61 -26.76 12.32
N ILE A 22 0.12 -27.89 12.84
CA ILE A 22 -1.07 -28.56 12.34
C ILE A 22 -2.37 -27.80 12.61
N ASP A 23 -2.37 -26.92 13.60
CA ASP A 23 -3.49 -26.10 14.03
C ASP A 23 -3.66 -24.78 13.23
N TRP A 24 -2.72 -24.49 12.34
CA TRP A 24 -2.83 -23.32 11.47
C TRP A 24 -3.85 -23.55 10.36
N ARG A 25 -4.68 -22.53 10.09
CA ARG A 25 -5.78 -22.64 9.13
C ARG A 25 -5.52 -21.80 7.90
N ALA A 26 -5.69 -22.38 6.72
CA ALA A 26 -5.75 -21.64 5.47
C ALA A 26 -7.18 -21.12 5.27
N ILE A 27 -7.31 -19.81 5.09
CA ILE A 27 -8.56 -19.13 4.72
C ILE A 27 -8.32 -18.26 3.50
N THR A 28 -9.36 -17.72 2.90
CA THR A 28 -9.20 -16.83 1.75
C THR A 28 -9.08 -15.38 2.19
N LEU A 29 -8.37 -14.57 1.40
CA LEU A 29 -8.29 -13.12 1.62
C LEU A 29 -9.68 -12.49 1.69
N GLY A 30 -10.63 -12.98 0.87
CA GLY A 30 -12.00 -12.47 0.85
C GLY A 30 -12.73 -12.66 2.18
N GLU A 31 -12.41 -13.71 2.95
CA GLU A 31 -13.01 -13.97 4.28
C GLU A 31 -12.48 -13.01 5.35
N LEU A 32 -11.29 -12.43 5.14
CA LEU A 32 -10.66 -11.44 6.03
C LEU A 32 -11.05 -10.00 5.74
N CYS A 33 -11.77 -9.76 4.65
CA CYS A 33 -12.04 -8.41 4.16
C CYS A 33 -13.52 -8.05 4.26
N ASP A 34 -13.80 -6.82 4.68
CA ASP A 34 -15.12 -6.19 4.51
C ASP A 34 -15.41 -5.92 3.04
N THR A 35 -14.40 -5.44 2.32
CA THR A 35 -14.55 -5.00 0.93
C THR A 35 -13.35 -5.41 0.09
N VAL A 36 -13.63 -6.06 -1.04
CA VAL A 36 -12.69 -6.18 -2.16
C VAL A 36 -13.40 -5.70 -3.40
N THR A 37 -13.04 -4.51 -3.87
CA THR A 37 -13.68 -3.81 -4.99
C THR A 37 -12.64 -3.20 -5.93
N LYS A 38 -13.08 -2.54 -6.99
CA LYS A 38 -12.23 -1.74 -7.89
C LYS A 38 -12.97 -0.51 -8.37
N GLY A 39 -12.24 0.48 -8.82
CA GLY A 39 -12.82 1.72 -9.30
C GLY A 39 -13.42 1.67 -10.70
N THR A 40 -13.75 2.86 -11.16
CA THR A 40 -14.24 3.13 -12.51
C THR A 40 -13.59 4.42 -12.99
N THR A 41 -13.14 4.46 -14.24
CA THR A 41 -12.58 5.70 -14.80
C THR A 41 -13.71 6.74 -14.99
N PRO A 42 -13.50 8.00 -14.55
CA PRO A 42 -14.51 9.06 -14.66
C PRO A 42 -15.08 9.25 -16.07
N THR A 43 -14.23 9.11 -17.09
CA THR A 43 -14.64 9.25 -18.50
C THR A 43 -15.69 8.22 -18.95
N THR A 44 -15.76 7.04 -18.30
CA THR A 44 -16.82 6.04 -18.53
C THR A 44 -18.19 6.59 -18.14
N LEU A 45 -18.23 7.51 -17.18
CA LEU A 45 -19.44 8.20 -16.73
C LEU A 45 -19.60 9.60 -17.38
N LYS A 46 -18.87 9.88 -18.47
CA LYS A 46 -18.81 11.18 -19.15
C LYS A 46 -18.37 12.33 -18.23
N ARG A 47 -17.59 12.02 -17.20
CA ARG A 47 -16.95 12.97 -16.30
C ARG A 47 -15.50 13.21 -16.72
N GLN A 48 -14.94 14.35 -16.35
CA GLN A 48 -13.56 14.73 -16.67
C GLN A 48 -12.72 14.86 -15.40
N PHE A 49 -11.42 14.73 -15.57
CA PHE A 49 -10.47 15.10 -14.52
C PHE A 49 -10.43 16.62 -14.38
N VAL A 50 -10.17 17.06 -13.16
CA VAL A 50 -10.05 18.49 -12.80
C VAL A 50 -8.62 18.80 -12.36
N SER A 51 -8.28 20.10 -12.26
CA SER A 51 -6.92 20.54 -11.86
C SER A 51 -6.68 20.41 -10.36
N GLN A 52 -7.73 20.40 -9.54
CA GLN A 52 -7.68 20.26 -8.09
C GLN A 52 -8.97 19.58 -7.59
N GLY A 53 -8.91 18.83 -6.47
CA GLY A 53 -10.05 18.16 -5.90
C GLY A 53 -9.67 16.89 -5.15
N ILE A 54 -10.50 15.86 -5.30
CA ILE A 54 -10.30 14.53 -4.72
C ILE A 54 -9.18 13.81 -5.46
N ASN A 55 -8.21 13.27 -4.75
CA ASN A 55 -7.11 12.50 -5.31
C ASN A 55 -7.65 11.30 -6.11
N PHE A 56 -7.11 11.08 -7.30
CA PHE A 56 -7.48 9.94 -8.12
C PHE A 56 -6.26 9.09 -8.44
N VAL A 57 -6.20 7.93 -7.79
CA VAL A 57 -5.07 7.00 -7.85
C VAL A 57 -5.20 6.10 -9.09
N LYS A 58 -4.12 5.96 -9.82
CA LYS A 58 -3.97 5.07 -10.96
C LYS A 58 -2.77 4.15 -10.78
N VAL A 59 -2.58 3.20 -11.68
CA VAL A 59 -1.45 2.24 -11.63
C VAL A 59 -0.10 2.92 -11.52
N GLU A 60 0.11 4.01 -12.26
CA GLU A 60 1.36 4.77 -12.27
C GLU A 60 1.71 5.47 -10.95
N ASN A 61 0.73 5.61 -10.05
CA ASN A 61 0.96 6.14 -8.72
C ASN A 61 1.50 5.11 -7.72
N ILE A 62 1.33 3.81 -8.00
CA ILE A 62 1.74 2.73 -7.09
C ILE A 62 3.11 2.23 -7.56
N LEU A 63 4.13 2.42 -6.74
CA LEU A 63 5.52 2.11 -7.07
C LEU A 63 5.91 0.67 -6.67
N ASP A 64 7.02 0.18 -7.20
CA ASP A 64 7.53 -1.17 -6.92
C ASP A 64 8.03 -1.35 -5.47
N ASP A 65 8.37 -0.25 -4.80
CA ASP A 65 8.79 -0.22 -3.40
C ASP A 65 7.60 -0.10 -2.41
N HIS A 66 6.37 -0.29 -2.92
CA HIS A 66 5.11 -0.22 -2.17
C HIS A 66 4.77 1.17 -1.62
N THR A 67 5.39 2.22 -2.17
CA THR A 67 5.06 3.62 -1.88
C THR A 67 4.16 4.23 -2.95
N LEU A 68 3.67 5.45 -2.70
CA LEU A 68 2.84 6.22 -3.61
C LEU A 68 3.58 7.42 -4.18
N ASP A 69 3.54 7.57 -5.50
CA ASP A 69 4.00 8.77 -6.19
C ASP A 69 2.87 9.82 -6.25
N PHE A 70 2.92 10.77 -5.34
CA PHE A 70 1.95 11.86 -5.25
C PHE A 70 2.09 12.88 -6.39
N SER A 71 3.25 12.95 -7.06
CA SER A 71 3.49 13.91 -8.13
C SER A 71 2.68 13.63 -9.40
N LYS A 72 2.22 12.39 -9.55
CA LYS A 72 1.44 11.92 -10.71
C LYS A 72 -0.06 11.81 -10.43
N LEU A 73 -0.52 12.25 -9.26
CA LEU A 73 -1.94 12.23 -8.95
C LEU A 73 -2.72 13.10 -9.94
N THR A 74 -3.86 12.61 -10.32
CA THR A 74 -4.91 13.37 -11.01
C THR A 74 -6.06 13.62 -10.05
N TYR A 75 -7.01 14.47 -10.41
CA TYR A 75 -8.07 14.86 -9.49
C TYR A 75 -9.43 14.72 -10.13
N ILE A 76 -10.44 14.45 -9.30
CA ILE A 76 -11.87 14.46 -9.67
C ILE A 76 -12.61 15.43 -8.75
N ASP A 77 -13.75 15.92 -9.22
CA ASP A 77 -14.65 16.74 -8.41
C ASP A 77 -15.48 15.90 -7.41
N ASP A 78 -16.11 16.59 -6.46
CA ASP A 78 -16.93 15.95 -5.42
C ASP A 78 -18.12 15.20 -6.02
N GLU A 79 -18.78 15.74 -7.05
CA GLU A 79 -19.91 15.08 -7.71
C GLU A 79 -19.47 13.75 -8.35
N THR A 80 -18.31 13.74 -9.03
CA THR A 80 -17.74 12.53 -9.61
C THR A 80 -17.38 11.53 -8.52
N ASN A 81 -16.83 11.99 -7.39
CA ASN A 81 -16.50 11.12 -6.27
C ASN A 81 -17.76 10.46 -5.66
N ILE A 82 -18.85 11.21 -5.54
CA ILE A 82 -20.15 10.67 -5.08
C ILE A 82 -20.66 9.60 -6.05
N LEU A 83 -20.60 9.84 -7.36
CA LEU A 83 -20.99 8.85 -8.38
C LEU A 83 -20.12 7.59 -8.33
N LEU A 84 -18.85 7.72 -7.94
CA LEU A 84 -17.88 6.64 -7.78
C LEU A 84 -17.80 6.14 -6.33
N SER A 85 -18.85 6.27 -5.53
CA SER A 85 -18.88 5.94 -4.09
C SER A 85 -18.39 4.53 -3.75
N ARG A 86 -18.58 3.57 -4.65
CA ARG A 86 -18.10 2.18 -4.47
C ARG A 86 -16.59 2.07 -4.33
N SER A 87 -15.83 2.99 -4.92
CA SER A 87 -14.37 2.97 -4.97
C SER A 87 -13.72 4.13 -4.23
N VAL A 88 -14.42 4.71 -3.28
CA VAL A 88 -13.83 5.65 -2.33
C VAL A 88 -12.83 4.90 -1.47
N ILE A 89 -11.58 5.35 -1.54
CA ILE A 89 -10.46 4.81 -0.78
C ILE A 89 -10.58 5.32 0.67
N GLN A 90 -10.27 4.45 1.64
CA GLN A 90 -10.26 4.78 3.06
C GLN A 90 -8.87 4.55 3.65
N GLU A 91 -8.63 5.14 4.80
CA GLU A 91 -7.42 4.88 5.57
C GLU A 91 -7.33 3.38 5.93
N ASN A 92 -6.13 2.86 5.89
CA ASN A 92 -5.82 1.45 6.11
C ASN A 92 -6.28 0.49 4.99
N ASP A 93 -6.80 0.97 3.87
CA ASP A 93 -6.98 0.13 2.69
C ASP A 93 -5.62 -0.31 2.13
N ILE A 94 -5.59 -1.48 1.52
CA ILE A 94 -4.51 -1.89 0.63
C ILE A 94 -5.01 -1.70 -0.79
N ILE A 95 -4.32 -0.86 -1.57
CA ILE A 95 -4.59 -0.70 -3.00
C ILE A 95 -3.64 -1.59 -3.81
N PHE A 96 -4.18 -2.32 -4.79
CA PHE A 96 -3.47 -3.37 -5.50
C PHE A 96 -3.72 -3.28 -7.01
N THR A 97 -2.67 -3.30 -7.83
CA THR A 97 -2.80 -3.20 -9.28
C THR A 97 -3.23 -4.53 -9.90
N ILE A 98 -4.35 -4.52 -10.61
CA ILE A 98 -4.99 -5.70 -11.23
C ILE A 98 -5.01 -5.65 -12.76
N ALA A 99 -4.53 -4.57 -13.36
CA ALA A 99 -4.37 -4.39 -14.80
C ALA A 99 -3.19 -3.47 -15.09
N GLY A 100 -2.58 -3.56 -16.25
CA GLY A 100 -1.35 -2.85 -16.59
C GLY A 100 -0.14 -3.48 -15.91
N THR A 101 0.57 -2.74 -15.05
CA THR A 101 1.62 -3.32 -14.21
C THR A 101 0.97 -4.04 -13.05
N LEU A 102 0.95 -5.37 -13.10
CA LEU A 102 0.26 -6.21 -12.11
C LEU A 102 1.07 -6.40 -10.83
N GLY A 103 0.36 -6.56 -9.71
CA GLY A 103 0.96 -7.03 -8.47
C GLY A 103 1.64 -5.95 -7.63
N ARG A 104 1.66 -4.69 -8.05
CA ARG A 104 2.05 -3.57 -7.20
C ARG A 104 0.96 -3.30 -6.17
N PHE A 105 1.35 -2.91 -4.99
CA PHE A 105 0.41 -2.56 -3.93
C PHE A 105 0.99 -1.49 -3.02
N ALA A 106 0.12 -0.78 -2.31
CA ALA A 106 0.51 0.19 -1.31
C ALA A 106 -0.51 0.22 -0.17
N PHE A 107 -0.06 0.60 1.01
CA PHE A 107 -0.91 0.87 2.17
C PHE A 107 -1.39 2.32 2.12
N VAL A 108 -2.67 2.54 2.40
CA VAL A 108 -3.27 3.87 2.37
C VAL A 108 -3.14 4.54 3.72
N GLU A 109 -2.37 5.62 3.75
CA GLU A 109 -2.25 6.52 4.89
C GLU A 109 -3.20 7.72 4.74
N ALA A 110 -3.54 8.39 5.85
CA ALA A 110 -4.45 9.54 5.88
C ALA A 110 -4.08 10.68 4.93
N ASN A 111 -2.79 10.86 4.63
CA ASN A 111 -2.30 11.93 3.76
C ASN A 111 -2.69 11.77 2.27
N LEU A 112 -3.15 10.60 1.86
CA LEU A 112 -3.70 10.38 0.52
C LEU A 112 -5.15 10.88 0.41
N LEU A 113 -5.87 10.93 1.52
CA LEU A 113 -7.32 11.14 1.54
C LEU A 113 -7.73 12.61 1.45
N PRO A 114 -8.88 12.94 0.86
CA PRO A 114 -9.83 12.01 0.22
C PRO A 114 -9.33 11.48 -1.13
N ALA A 115 -9.67 10.22 -1.46
CA ALA A 115 -9.18 9.58 -2.68
C ALA A 115 -10.15 8.57 -3.30
N ASN A 116 -10.00 8.35 -4.60
CA ASN A 116 -10.72 7.36 -5.39
C ASN A 116 -9.77 6.71 -6.40
N THR A 117 -10.23 5.71 -7.16
CA THR A 117 -9.39 5.00 -8.13
C THR A 117 -10.16 4.50 -9.35
N ASN A 118 -9.42 3.97 -10.33
CA ASN A 118 -9.96 3.41 -11.57
C ASN A 118 -10.11 1.87 -11.52
N GLN A 119 -10.54 1.28 -12.64
CA GLN A 119 -10.76 -0.17 -12.76
C GLN A 119 -9.49 -1.02 -12.77
N ALA A 120 -8.30 -0.42 -12.87
CA ALA A 120 -7.03 -1.12 -12.89
C ALA A 120 -6.42 -1.31 -11.48
N VAL A 121 -7.05 -0.70 -10.46
CA VAL A 121 -6.63 -0.79 -9.07
C VAL A 121 -7.77 -1.39 -8.24
N ALA A 122 -7.49 -2.47 -7.54
CA ALA A 122 -8.37 -3.04 -6.53
C ALA A 122 -8.14 -2.34 -5.19
N ILE A 123 -9.21 -2.24 -4.41
CA ILE A 123 -9.23 -1.81 -3.01
C ILE A 123 -9.51 -3.04 -2.17
N ILE A 124 -8.62 -3.33 -1.24
CA ILE A 124 -8.71 -4.43 -0.30
C ILE A 124 -8.81 -3.81 1.09
N ARG A 125 -9.99 -3.89 1.69
CA ARG A 125 -10.28 -3.35 3.03
C ARG A 125 -10.44 -4.50 3.99
N ALA A 126 -9.52 -4.59 4.93
CA ALA A 126 -9.59 -5.59 6.00
C ALA A 126 -10.85 -5.39 6.86
N ASP A 127 -11.41 -6.48 7.34
CA ASP A 127 -12.38 -6.46 8.44
C ASP A 127 -11.61 -6.40 9.77
N PRO A 128 -11.65 -5.27 10.50
CA PRO A 128 -10.85 -5.10 11.72
C PRO A 128 -11.22 -6.08 12.84
N SER A 129 -12.41 -6.70 12.75
CA SER A 129 -12.83 -7.74 13.70
C SER A 129 -12.15 -9.10 13.44
N LYS A 130 -11.56 -9.28 12.25
CA LYS A 130 -10.93 -10.53 11.81
C LYS A 130 -9.42 -10.43 11.70
N ILE A 131 -8.93 -9.28 11.20
CA ILE A 131 -7.50 -9.05 11.02
C ILE A 131 -7.15 -7.56 11.13
N ASN A 132 -6.06 -7.26 11.82
CA ASN A 132 -5.50 -5.92 11.82
C ASN A 132 -5.01 -5.56 10.40
N PRO A 133 -5.39 -4.38 9.83
CA PRO A 133 -5.00 -3.99 8.48
C PRO A 133 -3.49 -3.96 8.23
N VAL A 134 -2.69 -3.56 9.23
CA VAL A 134 -1.23 -3.54 9.13
C VAL A 134 -0.67 -4.96 9.07
N VAL A 135 -1.24 -5.89 9.81
CA VAL A 135 -0.86 -7.31 9.76
C VAL A 135 -1.21 -7.90 8.41
N LEU A 136 -2.39 -7.61 7.87
CA LEU A 136 -2.74 -8.03 6.50
C LEU A 136 -1.76 -7.45 5.47
N TYR A 137 -1.39 -6.17 5.61
CA TYR A 137 -0.38 -5.56 4.75
C TYR A 137 0.98 -6.25 4.86
N SER A 138 1.38 -6.69 6.07
CA SER A 138 2.62 -7.44 6.24
C SER A 138 2.65 -8.76 5.45
N PHE A 139 1.49 -9.39 5.28
CA PHE A 139 1.36 -10.59 4.46
C PHE A 139 1.58 -10.28 2.97
N PHE A 140 1.09 -9.15 2.48
CA PHE A 140 1.40 -8.69 1.12
C PHE A 140 2.90 -8.39 0.95
N ILE A 141 3.54 -7.73 1.90
CA ILE A 141 5.01 -7.52 1.93
C ILE A 141 5.75 -8.86 1.95
N GLY A 142 5.22 -9.87 2.63
CA GLY A 142 5.73 -11.23 2.66
C GLY A 142 5.54 -12.01 1.35
N GLY A 143 4.70 -11.51 0.44
CA GLY A 143 4.51 -12.08 -0.89
C GLY A 143 3.42 -13.14 -1.01
N ILE A 144 2.43 -13.20 -0.09
CA ILE A 144 1.32 -14.19 -0.17
C ILE A 144 0.60 -14.22 -1.52
N HIS A 145 0.59 -13.08 -2.21
CA HIS A 145 -0.05 -12.92 -3.51
C HIS A 145 0.79 -13.45 -4.68
N SER A 146 2.14 -13.51 -4.52
CA SER A 146 3.08 -13.66 -5.63
C SER A 146 2.95 -15.00 -6.36
N GLU A 147 2.96 -16.11 -5.65
CA GLU A 147 2.82 -17.43 -6.25
C GLU A 147 1.42 -17.67 -6.81
N PHE A 148 0.40 -17.21 -6.06
CA PHE A 148 -0.99 -17.38 -6.46
C PHE A 148 -1.29 -16.59 -7.74
N TYR A 149 -0.83 -15.36 -7.82
CA TYR A 149 -1.04 -14.51 -8.97
C TYR A 149 -0.22 -14.99 -10.18
N ALA A 150 1.02 -15.45 -10.00
CA ALA A 150 1.85 -15.96 -11.09
C ALA A 150 1.18 -17.14 -11.80
N LYS A 151 0.58 -18.08 -11.06
CA LYS A 151 -0.18 -19.20 -11.62
C LYS A 151 -1.40 -18.75 -12.43
N ASN A 152 -2.12 -17.72 -11.95
CA ASN A 152 -3.32 -17.23 -12.62
C ASN A 152 -3.02 -16.36 -13.86
N VAL A 153 -1.91 -15.62 -13.87
CA VAL A 153 -1.49 -14.80 -15.02
C VAL A 153 -0.97 -15.66 -16.17
N GLN A 154 -0.26 -16.74 -15.88
CA GLN A 154 0.24 -17.67 -16.94
C GLN A 154 -0.89 -18.35 -17.73
N GLN A 155 -2.09 -18.43 -17.16
CA GLN A 155 -3.26 -19.05 -17.80
C GLN A 155 -4.15 -18.06 -18.55
N ALA A 156 -3.91 -16.76 -18.43
CA ALA A 156 -4.76 -15.71 -18.99
C ALA A 156 -4.24 -15.20 -20.34
N VAL A 157 -5.13 -15.09 -21.33
CA VAL A 157 -4.85 -14.47 -22.64
C VAL A 157 -4.57 -12.95 -22.51
N GLN A 158 -5.04 -12.32 -21.45
CA GLN A 158 -4.71 -10.96 -21.03
C GLN A 158 -4.33 -10.96 -19.55
N ALA A 159 -3.23 -10.27 -19.24
CA ALA A 159 -2.72 -10.15 -17.88
C ALA A 159 -3.60 -9.20 -17.03
N ASN A 160 -4.83 -9.63 -16.70
CA ASN A 160 -5.75 -8.93 -15.81
C ASN A 160 -6.18 -9.88 -14.69
N LEU A 161 -6.07 -9.42 -13.45
CA LEU A 161 -6.56 -10.15 -12.29
C LEU A 161 -8.03 -9.78 -12.01
N SER A 162 -8.87 -10.80 -11.79
CA SER A 162 -10.24 -10.58 -11.37
C SER A 162 -10.32 -10.32 -9.85
N LEU A 163 -11.38 -9.64 -9.40
CA LEU A 163 -11.64 -9.50 -7.97
C LEU A 163 -11.89 -10.86 -7.30
N THR A 164 -12.44 -11.82 -8.03
CA THR A 164 -12.61 -13.20 -7.55
C THR A 164 -11.25 -13.86 -7.29
N THR A 165 -10.29 -13.65 -8.20
CA THR A 165 -8.92 -14.14 -8.02
C THR A 165 -8.25 -13.52 -6.80
N ILE A 166 -8.41 -12.21 -6.60
CA ILE A 166 -7.87 -11.52 -5.39
C ILE A 166 -8.50 -12.08 -4.13
N LYS A 167 -9.82 -12.24 -4.09
CA LYS A 167 -10.53 -12.81 -2.93
C LYS A 167 -10.09 -14.24 -2.61
N ALA A 168 -9.68 -15.01 -3.60
CA ALA A 168 -9.27 -16.40 -3.46
C ALA A 168 -7.79 -16.58 -3.02
N ILE A 169 -7.02 -15.49 -2.85
CA ILE A 169 -5.65 -15.58 -2.33
C ILE A 169 -5.67 -16.30 -0.97
N PRO A 170 -4.92 -17.41 -0.81
CA PRO A 170 -4.88 -18.12 0.45
C PRO A 170 -4.05 -17.34 1.48
N VAL A 171 -4.56 -17.26 2.69
CA VAL A 171 -3.90 -16.66 3.85
C VAL A 171 -3.82 -17.72 4.94
N LEU A 172 -2.61 -18.00 5.39
CA LEU A 172 -2.37 -18.94 6.48
C LEU A 172 -2.43 -18.19 7.80
N LEU A 173 -3.39 -18.56 8.66
CA LEU A 173 -3.57 -17.95 9.98
C LEU A 173 -3.20 -18.91 11.09
N PRO A 174 -2.32 -18.49 12.02
CA PRO A 174 -2.05 -19.18 13.25
C PRO A 174 -3.22 -19.04 14.23
N PRO A 175 -3.23 -19.78 15.36
CA PRO A 175 -4.10 -19.52 16.49
C PRO A 175 -3.99 -18.10 17.01
N GLU A 176 -5.02 -17.62 17.70
CA GLU A 176 -5.16 -16.23 18.15
C GLU A 176 -3.95 -15.74 18.99
N GLU A 177 -3.43 -16.59 19.88
CA GLU A 177 -2.29 -16.26 20.73
C GLU A 177 -1.02 -16.00 19.89
N THR A 178 -0.67 -16.94 19.02
CA THR A 178 0.45 -16.80 18.08
C THR A 178 0.30 -15.61 17.15
N PHE A 179 -0.94 -15.36 16.70
CA PHE A 179 -1.26 -14.22 15.87
C PHE A 179 -1.08 -12.89 16.62
N ALA A 180 -1.42 -12.84 17.90
CA ALA A 180 -1.18 -11.67 18.75
C ALA A 180 0.32 -11.40 18.95
N GLU A 181 1.13 -12.45 19.15
CA GLU A 181 2.60 -12.33 19.24
C GLU A 181 3.19 -11.76 17.95
N TYR A 182 2.82 -12.32 16.79
CA TYR A 182 3.25 -11.79 15.51
C TYR A 182 2.83 -10.32 15.31
N SER A 183 1.59 -9.99 15.65
CA SER A 183 1.07 -8.62 15.56
C SER A 183 1.85 -7.64 16.44
N ALA A 184 2.25 -8.07 17.63
CA ALA A 184 3.07 -7.26 18.56
C ALA A 184 4.46 -6.97 17.99
N LEU A 185 5.03 -7.87 17.19
CA LEU A 185 6.31 -7.67 16.52
C LEU A 185 6.17 -6.73 15.29
N ILE A 186 5.12 -6.91 14.50
CA ILE A 186 4.97 -6.25 13.20
C ILE A 186 4.45 -4.81 13.33
N ASN A 187 3.48 -4.56 14.20
CA ASN A 187 2.85 -3.24 14.32
C ASN A 187 3.84 -2.10 14.61
N PRO A 188 4.79 -2.20 15.56
CA PRO A 188 5.76 -1.14 15.82
C PRO A 188 6.72 -0.92 14.65
N LEU A 189 7.05 -1.97 13.89
CA LEU A 189 7.91 -1.86 12.70
C LEU A 189 7.22 -1.07 11.59
N PHE A 190 5.97 -1.38 11.27
CA PHE A 190 5.24 -0.63 10.26
C PHE A 190 4.94 0.80 10.70
N LYS A 191 4.65 1.03 11.98
CA LYS A 191 4.55 2.38 12.52
C LYS A 191 5.81 3.20 12.22
N GLN A 192 6.99 2.62 12.46
CA GLN A 192 8.27 3.27 12.16
C GLN A 192 8.48 3.47 10.65
N ILE A 193 8.12 2.48 9.81
CA ILE A 193 8.21 2.56 8.35
C ILE A 193 7.35 3.71 7.83
N PHE A 194 6.10 3.82 8.27
CA PHE A 194 5.19 4.89 7.84
C PHE A 194 5.67 6.27 8.32
N GLN A 195 6.19 6.37 9.54
CA GLN A 195 6.81 7.60 10.04
C GLN A 195 8.01 8.02 9.17
N ASN A 196 8.87 7.06 8.80
CA ASN A 196 10.01 7.32 7.93
C ASN A 196 9.55 7.76 6.52
N TYR A 197 8.50 7.16 5.96
CA TYR A 197 7.94 7.61 4.68
C TYR A 197 7.40 9.04 4.76
N ALA A 198 6.70 9.38 5.83
CA ALA A 198 6.20 10.74 6.06
C ALA A 198 7.35 11.76 6.15
N GLU A 199 8.40 11.43 6.90
CA GLU A 199 9.57 12.30 7.04
C GLU A 199 10.35 12.43 5.73
N ASN A 200 10.54 11.35 4.99
CA ASN A 200 11.19 11.38 3.67
C ASN A 200 10.41 12.28 2.68
N ARG A 201 9.08 12.20 2.68
CA ARG A 201 8.25 13.11 1.86
C ARG A 201 8.47 14.58 2.27
N ARG A 202 8.49 14.86 3.58
CA ARG A 202 8.73 16.21 4.12
C ARG A 202 10.11 16.74 3.71
N ILE A 203 11.16 15.93 3.86
CA ILE A 203 12.53 16.29 3.51
C ILE A 203 12.65 16.53 2.00
N THR A 204 12.04 15.67 1.19
CA THR A 204 12.02 15.83 -0.28
C THR A 204 11.34 17.13 -0.70
N ALA A 205 10.16 17.44 -0.15
CA ALA A 205 9.46 18.68 -0.43
C ALA A 205 10.30 19.93 -0.01
N LEU A 206 10.96 19.85 1.16
CA LEU A 206 11.84 20.91 1.63
C LEU A 206 13.05 21.11 0.71
N ARG A 207 13.71 20.03 0.30
CA ARG A 207 14.82 20.07 -0.67
C ARG A 207 14.39 20.73 -1.98
N ASP A 208 13.25 20.29 -2.52
CA ASP A 208 12.76 20.77 -3.82
C ASP A 208 12.32 22.25 -3.77
N ALA A 209 11.86 22.72 -2.62
CA ALA A 209 11.54 24.13 -2.39
C ALA A 209 12.79 24.99 -2.18
N LEU A 210 13.85 24.47 -1.55
CA LEU A 210 15.04 25.23 -1.22
C LEU A 210 16.10 25.23 -2.34
N LEU A 211 16.26 24.12 -3.04
CA LEU A 211 17.33 23.94 -4.03
C LEU A 211 17.32 25.00 -5.14
N PRO A 212 16.18 25.35 -5.78
CA PRO A 212 16.14 26.42 -6.79
C PRO A 212 16.53 27.78 -6.22
N ARG A 213 16.12 28.08 -4.98
CA ARG A 213 16.40 29.34 -4.31
C ARG A 213 17.88 29.51 -3.90
N LEU A 214 18.51 28.38 -3.54
CA LEU A 214 19.95 28.32 -3.29
C LEU A 214 20.74 28.50 -4.60
N MET A 215 20.31 27.80 -5.65
CA MET A 215 20.98 27.87 -6.97
C MET A 215 20.84 29.23 -7.65
N SER A 216 19.74 29.94 -7.44
CA SER A 216 19.51 31.30 -7.95
C SER A 216 20.22 32.39 -7.13
N GLY A 217 20.83 32.08 -5.98
CA GLY A 217 21.43 33.04 -5.06
C GLY A 217 20.43 33.85 -4.24
N GLU A 218 19.13 33.54 -4.30
CA GLU A 218 18.10 34.19 -3.50
C GLU A 218 18.30 33.90 -2.00
N LEU A 219 18.81 32.71 -1.66
CA LEU A 219 19.21 32.35 -0.30
C LEU A 219 20.76 32.37 -0.20
N PRO A 220 21.35 33.31 0.54
CA PRO A 220 22.81 33.35 0.69
C PRO A 220 23.28 32.20 1.62
N VAL A 221 24.31 31.47 1.18
CA VAL A 221 24.94 30.34 1.93
C VAL A 221 25.96 30.85 2.95
N THR A 222 26.07 32.14 3.18
CA THR A 222 27.21 32.82 3.82
C THR A 222 27.38 32.56 5.33
N ASN A 223 26.62 31.72 6.00
CA ASN A 223 26.75 31.50 7.44
C ASN A 223 26.69 30.04 7.90
N LEU A 224 27.01 29.06 7.05
CA LEU A 224 27.02 27.63 7.50
C LEU A 224 28.35 27.17 8.09
N SER A 225 29.44 27.92 7.94
CA SER A 225 30.77 27.50 8.38
C SER A 225 31.06 27.71 9.87
N SER A 226 30.19 28.39 10.64
CA SER A 226 30.44 28.68 12.04
C SER A 226 29.68 27.82 13.07
N LYS A 227 28.89 26.84 12.66
CA LYS A 227 28.10 25.99 13.56
C LYS A 227 28.37 24.49 13.50
N PHE A 228 29.28 24.04 12.67
CA PHE A 228 29.76 22.65 12.68
C PHE A 228 31.16 22.57 13.26
N THR A 229 31.30 22.80 14.56
CA THR A 229 32.44 22.26 15.28
C THR A 229 32.14 20.77 15.51
N ILE A 230 32.69 19.94 14.65
CA ILE A 230 32.69 18.49 14.80
C ILE A 230 33.50 18.20 16.07
N PHE A 231 32.89 17.57 17.04
CA PHE A 231 33.60 16.96 18.16
C PHE A 231 34.54 15.89 17.58
N SER A 232 35.81 16.19 17.64
CA SER A 232 36.93 15.23 17.50
C SER A 232 37.09 14.42 18.77
#